data_539a095a314913d19dcee6006efb5976
#
_entry.id   539a095a314913d19dcee6006efb5976
#
_cell.length_a   1.000
_cell.length_b   1.000
_cell.length_c   1.000
_cell.angle_alpha   90.00
_cell.angle_beta   90.00
_cell.angle_gamma   90.00
#
_symmetry.space_group_name_H-M   'P 1'
#
loop_
_entity.id
_entity.type
_entity.pdbx_description
1 polymer ?
#
loop_
_entity_poly.entity_id
_entity_poly.type
_entity_poly.pdbx_seq_one_letter_code
_entity_poly.pdbx_strand_id
1 'polypeptide(L)'
;LTIILLAIVLSVAAVLSLSLFSERLQGALKARSAAFIAADAQLRSDDPINEEWLIKAQEEGLSTALQVSTRSMVFKGDEMSLVDLRAVNTSYPLKGIVNIAEKPFGEKQVTTELPQTGEVWVQSRLFQSLGLLIGDEIEIGDGTFTVTRVLVDIPDAGFSVFNTDPIALMNLDDLDKTAI
;
A
#
# COMPACT_ATOMS: atom_id res chain seq x y z
N LEU A 1 -1.32 -11.18 59.23
CA LEU A 1 -2.39 -10.64 58.40
C LEU A 1 -1.86 -9.70 57.32
N THR A 2 -1.02 -8.73 57.63
CA THR A 2 -0.45 -7.74 56.70
C THR A 2 0.37 -8.38 55.57
N ILE A 3 1.17 -9.41 55.86
CA ILE A 3 1.99 -10.10 54.84
C ILE A 3 1.10 -10.83 53.83
N ILE A 4 0.04 -11.48 54.28
CA ILE A 4 -0.92 -12.16 53.40
C ILE A 4 -1.65 -11.17 52.49
N LEU A 5 -2.07 -10.04 53.06
CA LEU A 5 -2.75 -8.97 52.32
C LEU A 5 -1.84 -8.37 51.24
N LEU A 6 -0.57 -8.15 51.58
CA LEU A 6 0.44 -7.63 50.68
C LEU A 6 0.74 -8.62 49.53
N ALA A 7 0.79 -9.91 49.83
CA ALA A 7 0.98 -10.97 48.86
C ALA A 7 -0.20 -11.03 47.84
N ILE A 8 -1.43 -10.91 48.36
CA ILE A 8 -2.63 -10.89 47.49
C ILE A 8 -2.62 -9.66 46.59
N VAL A 9 -2.33 -8.47 47.16
CA VAL A 9 -2.26 -7.22 46.36
C VAL A 9 -1.21 -7.33 45.27
N LEU A 10 -0.01 -7.84 45.60
CA LEU A 10 1.05 -8.06 44.61
C LEU A 10 0.65 -9.04 43.50
N SER A 11 0.00 -10.15 43.86
CA SER A 11 -0.46 -11.15 42.91
C SER A 11 -1.52 -10.57 41.96
N VAL A 12 -2.50 -9.86 42.50
CA VAL A 12 -3.54 -9.20 41.68
C VAL A 12 -2.94 -8.12 40.78
N ALA A 13 -2.03 -7.32 41.30
CA ALA A 13 -1.34 -6.29 40.52
C ALA A 13 -0.53 -6.88 39.38
N ALA A 14 0.15 -8.00 39.59
CA ALA A 14 0.92 -8.69 38.56
C ALA A 14 0.00 -9.23 37.45
N VAL A 15 -1.13 -9.89 37.82
CA VAL A 15 -2.09 -10.41 36.84
C VAL A 15 -2.75 -9.27 36.04
N LEU A 16 -3.15 -8.20 36.70
CA LEU A 16 -3.75 -7.04 36.03
C LEU A 16 -2.74 -6.37 35.09
N SER A 17 -1.50 -6.23 35.48
CA SER A 17 -0.44 -5.65 34.64
C SER A 17 -0.22 -6.49 33.39
N LEU A 18 -0.19 -7.81 33.52
CA LEU A 18 -0.03 -8.72 32.37
C LEU A 18 -1.23 -8.67 31.44
N SER A 19 -2.46 -8.62 31.98
CA SER A 19 -3.68 -8.51 31.19
C SER A 19 -3.73 -7.19 30.39
N LEU A 20 -3.43 -6.07 31.04
CA LEU A 20 -3.38 -4.75 30.37
C LEU A 20 -2.29 -4.68 29.30
N PHE A 21 -1.13 -5.29 29.56
CA PHE A 21 -0.06 -5.37 28.57
C PHE A 21 -0.49 -6.19 27.35
N SER A 22 -1.09 -7.37 27.59
CA SER A 22 -1.59 -8.24 26.52
C SER A 22 -2.65 -7.55 25.66
N GLU A 23 -3.60 -6.85 26.28
CA GLU A 23 -4.64 -6.10 25.57
C GLU A 23 -4.05 -4.97 24.72
N ARG A 24 -3.11 -4.20 25.25
CA ARG A 24 -2.41 -3.14 24.51
C ARG A 24 -1.60 -3.70 23.35
N LEU A 25 -0.90 -4.82 23.56
CA LEU A 25 -0.13 -5.49 22.52
C LEU A 25 -1.03 -6.01 21.39
N GLN A 26 -2.15 -6.67 21.73
CA GLN A 26 -3.12 -7.13 20.74
C GLN A 26 -3.71 -5.97 19.95
N GLY A 27 -4.07 -4.86 20.62
CA GLY A 27 -4.56 -3.65 19.96
C GLY A 27 -3.53 -3.06 18.98
N ALA A 28 -2.27 -2.98 19.39
CA ALA A 28 -1.18 -2.46 18.56
C ALA A 28 -0.90 -3.39 17.35
N LEU A 29 -0.93 -4.70 17.54
CA LEU A 29 -0.76 -5.68 16.46
C LEU A 29 -1.91 -5.60 15.45
N LYS A 30 -3.16 -5.51 15.95
CA LYS A 30 -4.35 -5.40 15.09
C LYS A 30 -4.35 -4.13 14.25
N ALA A 31 -3.98 -2.99 14.85
CA ALA A 31 -3.84 -1.73 14.14
C ALA A 31 -2.75 -1.77 13.06
N ARG A 32 -1.61 -2.40 13.35
CA ARG A 32 -0.55 -2.59 12.36
C ARG A 32 -0.96 -3.54 11.24
N SER A 33 -1.64 -4.65 11.55
CA SER A 33 -2.11 -5.59 10.53
C SER A 33 -3.07 -4.93 9.53
N ALA A 34 -4.00 -4.10 10.00
CA ALA A 34 -4.90 -3.36 9.12
C ALA A 34 -4.17 -2.37 8.19
N ALA A 35 -3.08 -1.75 8.68
CA ALA A 35 -2.24 -0.89 7.85
C ALA A 35 -1.46 -1.68 6.78
N PHE A 36 -1.10 -2.94 7.04
CA PHE A 36 -0.37 -3.78 6.08
C PHE A 36 -1.21 -4.27 4.89
N ILE A 37 -2.51 -4.32 5.02
CA ILE A 37 -3.41 -4.73 3.92
C ILE A 37 -4.20 -3.56 3.33
N ALA A 38 -3.90 -2.33 3.77
CA ALA A 38 -4.60 -1.10 3.38
C ALA A 38 -6.12 -1.10 3.67
N ALA A 39 -6.63 -2.07 4.42
CA ALA A 39 -8.04 -2.28 4.72
C ALA A 39 -8.23 -3.10 6.01
N ASP A 40 -9.47 -3.35 6.43
CA ASP A 40 -9.80 -4.30 7.50
C ASP A 40 -9.80 -5.75 7.02
N ALA A 41 -10.16 -5.96 5.75
CA ALA A 41 -10.15 -7.26 5.08
C ALA A 41 -9.76 -7.10 3.62
N GLN A 42 -9.18 -8.11 3.03
CA GLN A 42 -8.79 -8.14 1.63
C GLN A 42 -9.29 -9.45 1.01
N LEU A 43 -9.95 -9.33 -0.13
CA LEU A 43 -10.28 -10.43 -1.02
C LEU A 43 -9.27 -10.41 -2.18
N ARG A 44 -8.61 -11.52 -2.44
CA ARG A 44 -7.73 -11.71 -3.59
C ARG A 44 -8.30 -12.73 -4.55
N SER A 45 -8.20 -12.44 -5.82
CA SER A 45 -8.57 -13.34 -6.91
C SER A 45 -7.59 -13.13 -8.06
N ASP A 46 -7.30 -14.18 -8.80
CA ASP A 46 -6.55 -14.12 -10.05
C ASP A 46 -7.46 -13.74 -11.22
N ASP A 47 -8.79 -13.86 -11.03
CA ASP A 47 -9.81 -13.41 -11.97
C ASP A 47 -10.40 -12.06 -11.54
N PRO A 48 -10.98 -11.29 -12.49
CA PRO A 48 -11.67 -10.05 -12.16
C PRO A 48 -12.75 -10.26 -11.09
N ILE A 49 -12.80 -9.35 -10.12
CA ILE A 49 -13.81 -9.40 -9.04
C ILE A 49 -15.20 -9.12 -9.63
N ASN A 50 -16.18 -9.97 -9.29
CA ASN A 50 -17.55 -9.79 -9.73
C ASN A 50 -18.13 -8.48 -9.16
N GLU A 51 -18.67 -7.64 -10.04
CA GLU A 51 -19.30 -6.37 -9.65
C GLU A 51 -20.46 -6.54 -8.64
N GLU A 52 -21.20 -7.64 -8.71
CA GLU A 52 -22.28 -7.93 -7.76
C GLU A 52 -21.78 -7.97 -6.30
N TRP A 53 -20.54 -8.44 -6.09
CA TRP A 53 -19.95 -8.47 -4.75
C TRP A 53 -19.62 -7.08 -4.23
N LEU A 54 -19.19 -6.20 -5.12
CA LEU A 54 -18.91 -4.80 -4.78
C LEU A 54 -20.20 -4.06 -4.43
N ILE A 55 -21.26 -4.25 -5.23
CA ILE A 55 -22.57 -3.68 -4.99
C ILE A 55 -23.11 -4.16 -3.65
N LYS A 56 -23.07 -5.47 -3.39
CA LYS A 56 -23.53 -6.05 -2.12
C LYS A 56 -22.75 -5.52 -0.92
N ALA A 57 -21.44 -5.38 -1.03
CA ALA A 57 -20.61 -4.80 0.03
C ALA A 57 -21.02 -3.35 0.34
N GLN A 58 -21.31 -2.56 -0.69
CA GLN A 58 -21.80 -1.18 -0.52
C GLN A 58 -23.20 -1.13 0.11
N GLU A 59 -24.10 -2.02 -0.29
CA GLU A 59 -25.45 -2.15 0.32
C GLU A 59 -25.36 -2.51 1.82
N GLU A 60 -24.36 -3.29 2.23
CA GLU A 60 -24.07 -3.61 3.63
C GLU A 60 -23.31 -2.49 4.37
N GLY A 61 -23.06 -1.35 3.71
CA GLY A 61 -22.40 -0.18 4.31
C GLY A 61 -20.89 -0.31 4.43
N LEU A 62 -20.27 -1.21 3.67
CA LEU A 62 -18.82 -1.38 3.63
C LEU A 62 -18.20 -0.42 2.61
N SER A 63 -17.07 0.20 2.99
CA SER A 63 -16.24 0.94 2.04
C SER A 63 -15.36 -0.06 1.27
N THR A 64 -15.30 0.09 -0.06
CA THR A 64 -14.53 -0.78 -0.94
C THR A 64 -13.47 0.00 -1.69
N ALA A 65 -12.30 -0.60 -1.88
CA ALA A 65 -11.26 -0.13 -2.77
C ALA A 65 -10.83 -1.29 -3.68
N LEU A 66 -10.56 -0.98 -4.94
CA LEU A 66 -10.07 -1.94 -5.92
C LEU A 66 -8.60 -1.68 -6.21
N GLN A 67 -7.87 -2.77 -6.33
CA GLN A 67 -6.46 -2.77 -6.69
C GLN A 67 -6.15 -3.95 -7.59
N VAL A 68 -5.43 -3.70 -8.67
CA VAL A 68 -4.79 -4.73 -9.49
C VAL A 68 -3.29 -4.65 -9.25
N SER A 69 -2.68 -5.81 -9.04
CA SER A 69 -1.24 -5.94 -8.76
C SER A 69 -0.64 -6.94 -9.72
N THR A 70 0.30 -6.52 -10.54
CA THR A 70 0.97 -7.38 -11.51
C THR A 70 2.42 -6.97 -11.67
N ARG A 71 3.25 -7.84 -12.24
CA ARG A 71 4.62 -7.48 -12.64
C ARG A 71 4.62 -7.07 -14.09
N SER A 72 5.23 -5.94 -14.39
CA SER A 72 5.37 -5.44 -15.75
C SER A 72 6.75 -4.88 -16.01
N MET A 73 7.11 -4.79 -17.28
CA MET A 73 8.28 -4.07 -17.72
C MET A 73 7.93 -2.62 -17.98
N VAL A 74 8.78 -1.73 -17.51
CA VAL A 74 8.73 -0.29 -17.80
C VAL A 74 9.89 0.06 -18.71
N PHE A 75 9.62 0.86 -19.72
CA PHE A 75 10.60 1.29 -20.70
C PHE A 75 10.74 2.82 -20.72
N LYS A 76 11.96 3.28 -20.93
CA LYS A 76 12.29 4.66 -21.29
C LYS A 76 13.35 4.63 -22.40
N GLY A 77 12.90 4.78 -23.64
CA GLY A 77 13.79 4.57 -24.80
C GLY A 77 14.35 3.15 -24.82
N ASP A 78 15.67 3.00 -24.78
CA ASP A 78 16.35 1.70 -24.80
C ASP A 78 16.53 1.07 -23.40
N GLU A 79 16.25 1.81 -22.33
CA GLU A 79 16.38 1.34 -20.96
C GLU A 79 15.08 0.67 -20.49
N MET A 80 15.21 -0.40 -19.70
CA MET A 80 14.06 -1.12 -19.17
C MET A 80 14.28 -1.59 -17.73
N SER A 81 13.19 -1.71 -16.98
CA SER A 81 13.22 -2.22 -15.59
C SER A 81 11.92 -2.99 -15.28
N LEU A 82 12.06 -4.07 -14.50
CA LEU A 82 10.90 -4.78 -13.95
C LEU A 82 10.35 -4.01 -12.77
N VAL A 83 9.02 -3.89 -12.69
CA VAL A 83 8.31 -3.23 -11.60
C VAL A 83 7.17 -4.08 -11.05
N ASP A 84 6.83 -3.88 -9.78
CA ASP A 84 5.55 -4.27 -9.20
C ASP A 84 4.54 -3.16 -9.52
N LEU A 85 3.74 -3.36 -10.56
CA LEU A 85 2.71 -2.40 -11.00
C LEU A 85 1.48 -2.54 -10.12
N ARG A 86 1.05 -1.41 -9.56
CA ARG A 86 -0.14 -1.28 -8.71
C ARG A 86 -1.10 -0.28 -9.34
N ALA A 87 -2.21 -0.78 -9.87
CA ALA A 87 -3.30 0.06 -10.35
C ALA A 87 -4.39 0.13 -9.28
N VAL A 88 -4.76 1.34 -8.85
CA VAL A 88 -5.67 1.57 -7.73
C VAL A 88 -6.80 2.52 -8.12
N ASN A 89 -7.99 2.31 -7.56
CA ASN A 89 -9.09 3.25 -7.72
C ASN A 89 -8.99 4.40 -6.69
N THR A 90 -9.84 5.40 -6.85
CA THR A 90 -9.85 6.62 -6.04
C THR A 90 -10.16 6.41 -4.55
N SER A 91 -10.72 5.25 -4.18
CA SER A 91 -11.01 4.90 -2.78
C SER A 91 -9.81 4.31 -2.02
N TYR A 92 -8.71 4.00 -2.71
CA TYR A 92 -7.50 3.47 -2.12
C TYR A 92 -6.69 4.57 -1.40
N PRO A 93 -6.01 4.29 -0.29
CA PRO A 93 -6.16 3.13 0.57
C PRO A 93 -7.32 3.32 1.55
N LEU A 94 -8.05 2.26 1.90
CA LEU A 94 -9.09 2.34 2.94
C LEU A 94 -8.48 2.56 4.33
N LYS A 95 -7.27 2.07 4.55
CA LYS A 95 -6.47 2.27 5.77
C LYS A 95 -4.99 2.44 5.47
N GLY A 96 -4.32 3.20 6.30
CA GLY A 96 -2.92 3.54 6.10
C GLY A 96 -2.74 4.85 5.35
N ILE A 97 -1.53 5.10 4.89
CA ILE A 97 -1.14 6.35 4.23
C ILE A 97 -0.21 6.06 3.07
N VAL A 98 -0.36 6.82 2.00
CA VAL A 98 0.59 6.86 0.89
C VAL A 98 1.64 7.92 1.19
N ASN A 99 2.89 7.60 0.93
CA ASN A 99 4.00 8.51 1.14
C ASN A 99 4.73 8.78 -0.16
N ILE A 100 4.98 10.05 -0.41
CA ILE A 100 5.69 10.56 -1.58
C ILE A 100 6.91 11.38 -1.16
N ALA A 101 7.75 11.75 -2.12
CA ALA A 101 8.80 12.72 -1.96
C ALA A 101 8.84 13.65 -3.18
N GLU A 102 9.40 14.86 -3.02
CA GLU A 102 9.57 15.82 -4.12
C GLU A 102 10.71 15.43 -5.07
N LYS A 103 11.66 14.64 -4.59
CA LYS A 103 12.81 14.15 -5.36
C LYS A 103 13.19 12.74 -4.91
N PRO A 104 13.86 11.97 -5.78
CA PRO A 104 14.36 10.63 -5.42
C PRO A 104 15.18 10.67 -4.12
N PHE A 105 14.88 9.75 -3.19
CA PHE A 105 15.48 9.66 -1.85
C PHE A 105 15.33 10.93 -0.98
N GLY A 106 14.36 11.79 -1.32
CA GLY A 106 14.02 12.98 -0.55
C GLY A 106 13.24 12.68 0.72
N GLU A 107 12.89 13.76 1.43
CA GLU A 107 12.09 13.65 2.65
C GLU A 107 10.69 13.12 2.35
N LYS A 108 10.24 12.22 3.21
CA LYS A 108 8.95 11.56 3.15
C LYS A 108 7.84 12.54 3.54
N GLN A 109 6.84 12.66 2.67
CA GLN A 109 5.64 13.45 2.86
C GLN A 109 4.40 12.59 2.73
N VAL A 110 3.43 12.76 3.62
CA VAL A 110 2.15 12.09 3.55
C VAL A 110 1.28 12.76 2.49
N THR A 111 0.61 11.95 1.66
CA THR A 111 -0.38 12.46 0.72
C THR A 111 -1.69 11.68 0.82
N THR A 112 -2.78 12.36 0.51
CA THR A 112 -4.10 11.78 0.28
C THR A 112 -4.44 11.76 -1.22
N GLU A 113 -3.58 12.35 -2.04
CA GLU A 113 -3.73 12.32 -3.50
C GLU A 113 -3.29 10.96 -4.03
N LEU A 114 -3.77 10.62 -5.22
CA LEU A 114 -3.40 9.43 -5.99
C LEU A 114 -3.08 9.86 -7.43
N PRO A 115 -2.36 9.01 -8.20
CA PRO A 115 -2.10 9.30 -9.61
C PRO A 115 -3.39 9.56 -10.37
N GLN A 116 -3.41 10.63 -11.15
CA GLN A 116 -4.50 10.91 -12.07
C GLN A 116 -4.37 10.02 -13.31
N THR A 117 -5.43 9.97 -14.13
CA THR A 117 -5.39 9.27 -15.42
C THR A 117 -4.25 9.78 -16.28
N GLY A 118 -3.40 8.88 -16.78
CA GLY A 118 -2.19 9.21 -17.56
C GLY A 118 -0.95 9.48 -16.71
N GLU A 119 -1.06 9.44 -15.38
CA GLU A 119 0.07 9.64 -14.47
C GLU A 119 0.53 8.33 -13.84
N VAL A 120 1.80 8.28 -13.50
CA VAL A 120 2.38 7.18 -12.72
C VAL A 120 3.35 7.73 -11.67
N TRP A 121 3.28 7.18 -10.46
CA TRP A 121 4.21 7.47 -9.37
C TRP A 121 5.13 6.28 -9.18
N VAL A 122 6.43 6.51 -9.20
CA VAL A 122 7.41 5.43 -9.18
C VAL A 122 8.40 5.59 -8.04
N GLN A 123 8.86 4.47 -7.51
CA GLN A 123 9.85 4.49 -6.42
C GLN A 123 11.21 5.01 -6.88
N SER A 124 11.95 5.61 -5.93
CA SER A 124 13.26 6.25 -6.16
C SER A 124 14.27 5.39 -6.91
N ARG A 125 14.22 4.06 -6.74
CA ARG A 125 15.13 3.13 -7.46
C ARG A 125 14.91 3.16 -8.95
N LEU A 126 13.66 3.35 -9.41
CA LEU A 126 13.36 3.40 -10.84
C LEU A 126 13.94 4.66 -11.48
N PHE A 127 13.98 5.78 -10.75
CA PHE A 127 14.65 6.99 -11.21
C PHE A 127 16.14 6.76 -11.50
N GLN A 128 16.81 5.94 -10.68
CA GLN A 128 18.22 5.63 -10.90
C GLN A 128 18.44 4.65 -12.04
N SER A 129 17.61 3.60 -12.14
CA SER A 129 17.79 2.54 -13.14
C SER A 129 17.49 2.99 -14.56
N LEU A 130 16.51 3.89 -14.73
CA LEU A 130 16.08 4.39 -16.05
C LEU A 130 16.50 5.86 -16.31
N GLY A 131 17.27 6.48 -15.41
CA GLY A 131 17.64 7.89 -15.53
C GLY A 131 16.45 8.83 -15.65
N LEU A 132 15.37 8.58 -14.85
CA LEU A 132 14.12 9.34 -14.90
C LEU A 132 14.27 10.70 -14.23
N LEU A 133 13.48 11.64 -14.73
CA LEU A 133 13.17 12.91 -14.09
C LEU A 133 11.64 13.01 -13.90
N ILE A 134 11.20 13.83 -12.96
CA ILE A 134 9.77 14.16 -12.84
C ILE A 134 9.35 14.92 -14.10
N GLY A 135 8.25 14.47 -14.72
CA GLY A 135 7.74 14.96 -16.00
C GLY A 135 8.14 14.11 -17.19
N ASP A 136 9.03 13.13 -17.03
CA ASP A 136 9.35 12.20 -18.12
C ASP A 136 8.18 11.26 -18.41
N GLU A 137 8.13 10.82 -19.66
CA GLU A 137 7.22 9.76 -20.10
C GLU A 137 7.91 8.41 -20.05
N ILE A 138 7.16 7.39 -19.60
CA ILE A 138 7.56 5.99 -19.60
C ILE A 138 6.47 5.14 -20.24
N GLU A 139 6.89 4.02 -20.82
CA GLU A 139 5.99 3.04 -21.42
C GLU A 139 5.78 1.87 -20.46
N ILE A 140 4.51 1.48 -20.26
CA ILE A 140 4.10 0.33 -19.46
C ILE A 140 3.12 -0.48 -20.30
N GLY A 141 3.53 -1.68 -20.76
CA GLY A 141 2.79 -2.39 -21.77
C GLY A 141 2.66 -1.54 -23.04
N ASP A 142 1.45 -1.37 -23.54
CA ASP A 142 1.16 -0.56 -24.73
C ASP A 142 0.88 0.93 -24.40
N GLY A 143 0.83 1.29 -23.14
CA GLY A 143 0.49 2.65 -22.68
C GLY A 143 1.70 3.51 -22.35
N THR A 144 1.56 4.82 -22.60
CA THR A 144 2.55 5.86 -22.20
C THR A 144 2.00 6.68 -21.05
N PHE A 145 2.82 6.88 -20.01
CA PHE A 145 2.43 7.55 -18.76
C PHE A 145 3.48 8.55 -18.32
N THR A 146 3.02 9.65 -17.74
CA THR A 146 3.91 10.70 -17.22
C THR A 146 4.28 10.41 -15.77
N VAL A 147 5.56 10.42 -15.44
CA VAL A 147 6.07 10.30 -14.08
C VAL A 147 5.89 11.62 -13.35
N THR A 148 4.90 11.72 -12.46
CA THR A 148 4.58 13.00 -11.81
C THR A 148 5.09 13.13 -10.38
N ARG A 149 5.33 12.03 -9.67
CA ARG A 149 5.81 12.05 -8.28
C ARG A 149 6.73 10.88 -7.96
N VAL A 150 7.53 11.05 -6.93
CA VAL A 150 8.35 9.98 -6.36
C VAL A 150 7.55 9.27 -5.29
N LEU A 151 7.24 7.99 -5.51
CA LEU A 151 6.62 7.12 -4.51
C LEU A 151 7.67 6.70 -3.48
N VAL A 152 7.36 6.85 -2.20
CA VAL A 152 8.23 6.36 -1.13
C VAL A 152 7.75 5.01 -0.65
N ASP A 153 6.52 4.94 -0.18
CA ASP A 153 5.87 3.69 0.18
C ASP A 153 4.32 3.79 0.15
N ILE A 154 3.68 2.63 0.11
CA ILE A 154 2.22 2.44 0.21
C ILE A 154 1.92 1.44 1.32
N PRO A 155 0.72 1.49 1.94
CA PRO A 155 0.43 0.68 3.12
C PRO A 155 0.55 -0.83 2.89
N ASP A 156 0.14 -1.32 1.73
CA ASP A 156 0.10 -2.73 1.37
C ASP A 156 1.29 -3.18 0.50
N ALA A 157 2.37 -2.42 0.48
CA ALA A 157 3.60 -2.80 -0.24
C ALA A 157 4.14 -4.18 0.15
N GLY A 158 3.70 -4.69 1.30
CA GLY A 158 4.14 -5.95 1.87
C GLY A 158 5.62 -5.92 2.27
N PHE A 159 5.95 -6.49 3.41
CA PHE A 159 7.34 -6.73 3.74
C PHE A 159 7.77 -8.06 3.12
N SER A 160 8.11 -8.07 1.83
CA SER A 160 8.71 -9.24 1.19
C SER A 160 10.21 -9.02 1.07
N VAL A 161 10.95 -9.80 1.83
CA VAL A 161 12.44 -9.84 1.73
C VAL A 161 12.88 -10.30 0.33
N PHE A 162 11.96 -10.92 -0.43
CA PHE A 162 12.21 -11.50 -1.75
C PHE A 162 11.67 -10.66 -2.91
N ASN A 163 10.81 -9.67 -2.65
CA ASN A 163 10.31 -8.78 -3.70
C ASN A 163 11.09 -7.46 -3.65
N THR A 164 12.11 -7.37 -4.47
CA THR A 164 12.99 -6.20 -4.58
C THR A 164 12.61 -5.28 -5.73
N ASP A 165 11.57 -5.64 -6.49
CA ASP A 165 11.13 -4.86 -7.64
C ASP A 165 10.57 -3.51 -7.17
N PRO A 166 10.95 -2.40 -7.80
CA PRO A 166 10.40 -1.10 -7.45
C PRO A 166 8.91 -1.04 -7.78
N ILE A 167 8.13 -0.35 -6.94
CA ILE A 167 6.69 -0.19 -7.14
C ILE A 167 6.44 0.98 -8.10
N ALA A 168 5.52 0.75 -9.05
CA ALA A 168 4.90 1.77 -9.87
C ALA A 168 3.40 1.81 -9.54
N LEU A 169 2.91 2.97 -9.08
CA LEU A 169 1.51 3.20 -8.71
C LEU A 169 0.83 4.02 -9.81
N MET A 170 -0.30 3.56 -10.30
CA MET A 170 -1.07 4.21 -11.36
C MET A 170 -2.57 4.20 -11.06
N ASN A 171 -3.34 4.95 -11.83
CA ASN A 171 -4.79 4.92 -11.77
C ASN A 171 -5.33 3.61 -12.36
N LEU A 172 -6.36 3.03 -11.73
CA LEU A 172 -6.98 1.79 -12.20
C LEU A 172 -7.61 1.94 -13.60
N ASP A 173 -8.15 3.11 -13.91
CA ASP A 173 -8.78 3.40 -15.21
C ASP A 173 -7.77 3.40 -16.39
N ASP A 174 -6.48 3.43 -16.07
CA ASP A 174 -5.40 3.36 -17.06
C ASP A 174 -4.93 1.93 -17.35
N LEU A 175 -5.37 0.96 -16.57
CA LEU A 175 -4.88 -0.41 -16.70
C LEU A 175 -5.18 -1.00 -18.10
N ASP A 176 -6.35 -0.72 -18.66
CA ASP A 176 -6.74 -1.18 -19.99
C ASP A 176 -5.81 -0.66 -21.09
N LYS A 177 -5.18 0.51 -20.89
CA LYS A 177 -4.23 1.08 -21.86
C LYS A 177 -2.91 0.32 -21.89
N THR A 178 -2.59 -0.42 -20.85
CA THR A 178 -1.34 -1.18 -20.75
C THR A 178 -1.40 -2.52 -21.50
N ALA A 179 -2.60 -3.01 -21.83
CA ALA A 179 -2.84 -4.33 -22.43
C ALA A 179 -2.25 -5.51 -21.62
N ILE A 180 -2.14 -5.35 -20.28
CA ILE A 180 -1.59 -6.33 -19.34
C ILE A 180 -2.73 -7.08 -18.63
#